data_cfb55bb1a6e49a95edf0d76d92cb991a
#
_entry.id   cfb55bb1a6e49a95edf0d76d92cb991a
#
_cell.length_a   1.000
_cell.length_b   1.000
_cell.length_c   1.000
_cell.angle_alpha   90.00
_cell.angle_beta   90.00
_cell.angle_gamma   90.00
#
_symmetry.space_group_name_H-M   'P 1'
#
loop_
_entity.id
_entity.type
_entity.pdbx_description
1 polymer ?
#
loop_
_entity_poly.entity_id
_entity_poly.type
_entity_poly.pdbx_seq_one_letter_code
_entity_poly.pdbx_strand_id
1 'polypeptide(L)'
;MFYSNNSIYEMKLFKLFLFITLILTSCSSDEKGNEGYSDVYNLPLIPYNYSNPNFPNTFTPYVFSFDNTPSNNIITDDIVTLGRVLFYDKNMSSNNTTSCASCHKQEFGFSDNASKSIGFDGSQTFRNTMGFANVGFYGAENFFWDHRAANLEDQVLIPIQDEVEMGMTLNELVEKIGALAYYNPLFKNAFGNIQVTNDRISKALSQFIRSIYSYNSKYDEGIEITNDIFVYFPNFTAEENLGKDIFNGKLTPNAIGTCITCHLPNNVPLHFNQPIPDNANQVIFSGAEPDNIGLDIDLNVEDNGVGELVGITSLYGHFKTPSLRNIALTGPYMHDGRLSTLEEVVEHYSTKVLDHPYLSAHMKNGAGEPRHLNLSPEESAGLVAFLKTLTDYDLISDEKFSDPFIE
;
A
#
# COMPACT_ATOMS: atom_id res chain seq x y z
N MET A 1 10.64 -46.90 -83.39
CA MET A 1 9.51 -46.00 -83.56
C MET A 1 9.18 -45.37 -82.22
N PHE A 2 9.70 -44.18 -82.02
CA PHE A 2 9.48 -43.40 -80.78
C PHE A 2 8.25 -42.53 -80.91
N TYR A 3 7.32 -42.60 -80.00
CA TYR A 3 6.35 -41.55 -79.74
C TYR A 3 6.27 -41.22 -78.24
N SER A 4 6.62 -40.08 -78.05
CA SER A 4 6.62 -39.06 -77.08
C SER A 4 5.64 -39.16 -75.88
N ASN A 5 6.17 -39.12 -74.74
CA ASN A 5 5.50 -38.94 -73.38
C ASN A 5 5.65 -37.48 -72.90
N ASN A 6 5.08 -36.48 -73.58
CA ASN A 6 5.21 -35.09 -73.17
C ASN A 6 3.87 -34.44 -72.74
N SER A 7 2.76 -35.20 -72.66
CA SER A 7 1.45 -34.62 -72.31
C SER A 7 1.01 -34.74 -70.90
N ILE A 8 1.75 -35.51 -70.06
CA ILE A 8 1.32 -35.77 -68.67
C ILE A 8 2.00 -34.84 -67.67
N TYR A 9 3.12 -34.22 -68.03
CA TYR A 9 3.85 -33.31 -67.15
C TYR A 9 3.23 -31.89 -67.11
N GLU A 10 2.65 -31.43 -68.15
CA GLU A 10 2.06 -30.08 -68.21
C GLU A 10 0.75 -29.98 -67.43
N MET A 11 -0.04 -31.06 -67.40
CA MET A 11 -1.31 -31.08 -66.62
C MET A 11 -1.11 -31.22 -65.11
N LYS A 12 0.01 -31.73 -64.66
CA LYS A 12 0.33 -31.82 -63.22
C LYS A 12 0.90 -30.51 -62.66
N LEU A 13 1.61 -29.73 -63.48
CA LEU A 13 2.08 -28.41 -63.05
C LEU A 13 0.94 -27.38 -62.97
N PHE A 14 -0.05 -27.45 -63.86
CA PHE A 14 -1.18 -26.50 -63.82
C PHE A 14 -2.13 -26.77 -62.64
N LYS A 15 -2.28 -28.02 -62.21
CA LYS A 15 -3.04 -28.35 -60.97
C LYS A 15 -2.31 -28.02 -59.69
N LEU A 16 -0.99 -27.99 -59.71
CA LEU A 16 -0.18 -27.62 -58.55
C LEU A 16 -0.16 -26.10 -58.36
N PHE A 17 -0.21 -25.32 -59.44
CA PHE A 17 -0.26 -23.85 -59.36
C PHE A 17 -1.64 -23.33 -58.95
N LEU A 18 -2.72 -24.03 -59.27
CA LEU A 18 -4.08 -23.65 -58.85
C LEU A 18 -4.36 -23.99 -57.37
N PHE A 19 -3.61 -24.93 -56.75
CA PHE A 19 -3.75 -25.25 -55.32
C PHE A 19 -2.89 -24.37 -54.42
N ILE A 20 -1.82 -23.75 -54.93
CA ILE A 20 -0.95 -22.84 -54.20
C ILE A 20 -1.57 -21.44 -54.13
N THR A 21 -2.40 -21.04 -55.08
CA THR A 21 -3.10 -19.72 -55.08
C THR A 21 -4.33 -19.68 -54.18
N LEU A 22 -4.85 -20.82 -53.69
CA LEU A 22 -5.99 -20.87 -52.76
C LEU A 22 -5.62 -20.92 -51.28
N ILE A 23 -4.32 -21.00 -50.97
CA ILE A 23 -3.84 -21.04 -49.54
C ILE A 23 -3.35 -19.66 -49.09
N LEU A 24 -3.29 -18.65 -49.96
CA LEU A 24 -2.81 -17.31 -49.60
C LEU A 24 -3.92 -16.26 -49.31
N THR A 25 -5.19 -16.67 -49.18
CA THR A 25 -6.28 -15.75 -48.86
C THR A 25 -7.06 -16.11 -47.61
N SER A 26 -6.38 -16.73 -46.62
CA SER A 26 -6.96 -16.92 -45.30
C SER A 26 -5.90 -16.70 -44.20
N CYS A 27 -5.22 -15.59 -44.29
CA CYS A 27 -4.76 -14.84 -43.13
C CYS A 27 -5.52 -13.52 -43.17
N SER A 28 -6.80 -13.56 -42.79
CA SER A 28 -7.33 -12.42 -42.10
C SER A 28 -6.55 -12.40 -40.78
N SER A 29 -5.56 -11.53 -40.68
CA SER A 29 -5.16 -10.98 -39.41
C SER A 29 -6.48 -10.55 -38.76
N ASP A 30 -6.92 -11.31 -37.75
CA ASP A 30 -7.66 -10.71 -36.67
C ASP A 30 -6.70 -9.65 -36.13
N GLU A 31 -6.70 -8.47 -36.74
CA GLU A 31 -6.49 -7.23 -36.04
C GLU A 31 -7.52 -7.30 -34.92
N LYS A 32 -7.13 -7.83 -33.75
CA LYS A 32 -7.76 -7.44 -32.52
C LYS A 32 -7.61 -5.94 -32.54
N GLY A 33 -8.68 -5.29 -32.97
CA GLY A 33 -8.74 -3.87 -33.05
C GLY A 33 -8.28 -3.31 -31.73
N ASN A 34 -7.36 -2.44 -31.82
CA ASN A 34 -6.94 -1.52 -30.75
C ASN A 34 -8.11 -0.54 -30.54
N GLU A 35 -9.32 -1.08 -30.31
CA GLU A 35 -10.53 -0.31 -30.12
C GLU A 35 -10.64 0.05 -28.64
N GLY A 36 -10.21 1.26 -28.29
CA GLY A 36 -10.80 1.94 -27.17
C GLY A 36 -9.92 2.35 -25.99
N TYR A 37 -8.60 2.10 -25.98
CA TYR A 37 -7.74 2.60 -24.88
C TYR A 37 -7.03 3.93 -25.19
N SER A 38 -6.81 4.26 -26.48
CA SER A 38 -5.82 5.26 -26.91
C SER A 38 -6.16 6.71 -26.60
N ASP A 39 -7.40 7.06 -26.31
CA ASP A 39 -7.84 8.46 -26.17
C ASP A 39 -8.01 8.90 -24.70
N VAL A 40 -8.01 7.95 -23.76
CA VAL A 40 -8.26 8.22 -22.34
C VAL A 40 -7.09 7.76 -21.46
N TYR A 41 -6.46 6.61 -21.77
CA TYR A 41 -5.41 6.03 -20.98
C TYR A 41 -4.13 5.78 -21.75
N ASN A 42 -3.01 5.89 -21.06
CA ASN A 42 -1.72 5.34 -21.44
C ASN A 42 -1.50 4.00 -20.72
N LEU A 43 -2.19 2.96 -21.15
CA LEU A 43 -2.04 1.61 -20.61
C LEU A 43 -1.24 0.73 -21.57
N PRO A 44 -0.34 -0.14 -21.07
CA PRO A 44 0.37 -1.09 -21.92
C PRO A 44 -0.61 -2.13 -22.50
N LEU A 45 -0.33 -2.64 -23.71
CA LEU A 45 -1.13 -3.69 -24.36
C LEU A 45 -1.21 -4.99 -23.55
N ILE A 46 -0.14 -5.30 -22.81
CA ILE A 46 -0.08 -6.40 -21.85
C ILE A 46 -0.01 -5.75 -20.47
N PRO A 47 -0.91 -6.07 -19.54
CA PRO A 47 -0.87 -5.54 -18.21
C PRO A 47 0.49 -5.70 -17.54
N TYR A 48 0.87 -4.77 -16.66
CA TYR A 48 2.05 -4.96 -15.82
C TYR A 48 1.89 -6.22 -14.95
N ASN A 49 3.00 -6.86 -14.60
CA ASN A 49 3.01 -7.98 -13.67
C ASN A 49 2.81 -7.49 -12.22
N TYR A 50 1.59 -7.58 -11.72
CA TYR A 50 1.24 -7.31 -10.33
C TYR A 50 1.04 -8.59 -9.52
N SER A 51 0.56 -9.66 -10.20
CA SER A 51 0.17 -10.92 -9.55
C SER A 51 1.35 -11.80 -9.16
N ASN A 52 2.52 -11.58 -9.75
CA ASN A 52 3.71 -12.41 -9.49
C ASN A 52 4.97 -11.54 -9.40
N PRO A 53 5.08 -10.64 -8.40
CA PRO A 53 6.27 -9.82 -8.20
C PRO A 53 7.47 -10.68 -7.79
N ASN A 54 8.67 -10.24 -8.17
CA ASN A 54 9.91 -10.86 -7.74
C ASN A 54 10.28 -10.39 -6.33
N PHE A 55 9.70 -11.02 -5.32
CA PHE A 55 10.02 -10.68 -3.94
C PHE A 55 11.46 -11.07 -3.58
N PRO A 56 12.18 -10.23 -2.81
CA PRO A 56 13.49 -10.58 -2.27
C PRO A 56 13.39 -11.72 -1.24
N ASN A 57 14.53 -12.33 -0.89
CA ASN A 57 14.60 -13.44 0.08
C ASN A 57 14.09 -13.08 1.48
N THR A 58 14.00 -11.79 1.79
CA THR A 58 13.43 -11.27 3.04
C THR A 58 11.92 -11.49 3.16
N PHE A 59 11.21 -11.72 2.04
CA PHE A 59 9.82 -12.16 2.04
C PHE A 59 9.74 -13.67 2.27
N THR A 60 9.93 -14.06 3.51
CA THR A 60 9.93 -15.46 3.96
C THR A 60 8.51 -16.05 4.00
N PRO A 61 8.35 -17.38 4.11
CA PRO A 61 7.04 -18.00 4.37
C PRO A 61 6.33 -17.42 5.61
N TYR A 62 7.08 -16.92 6.59
CA TYR A 62 6.53 -16.23 7.75
C TYR A 62 5.88 -14.91 7.36
N VAL A 63 6.51 -14.07 6.53
CA VAL A 63 5.90 -12.84 6.00
C VAL A 63 4.62 -13.15 5.23
N PHE A 64 4.65 -14.16 4.36
CA PHE A 64 3.46 -14.58 3.60
C PHE A 64 2.34 -15.14 4.47
N SER A 65 2.59 -15.59 5.70
CA SER A 65 1.52 -16.01 6.61
C SER A 65 0.62 -14.84 7.07
N PHE A 66 1.02 -13.61 6.80
CA PHE A 66 0.26 -12.37 7.09
C PHE A 66 -0.42 -11.77 5.86
N ASP A 67 -0.32 -12.45 4.71
CA ASP A 67 -1.03 -12.02 3.51
C ASP A 67 -2.55 -12.03 3.77
N ASN A 68 -3.14 -10.84 3.72
CA ASN A 68 -4.57 -10.61 3.95
C ASN A 68 -5.40 -10.69 2.66
N THR A 69 -4.85 -11.27 1.60
CA THR A 69 -5.55 -11.45 0.32
C THR A 69 -6.67 -12.47 0.47
N PRO A 70 -7.96 -12.10 0.31
CA PRO A 70 -9.06 -13.05 0.45
C PRO A 70 -9.05 -14.09 -0.68
N SER A 71 -9.43 -15.32 -0.39
CA SER A 71 -9.48 -16.41 -1.37
C SER A 71 -10.45 -16.14 -2.55
N ASN A 72 -11.42 -15.25 -2.37
CA ASN A 72 -12.38 -14.84 -3.40
C ASN A 72 -11.99 -13.53 -4.10
N ASN A 73 -10.80 -12.98 -3.81
CA ASN A 73 -10.27 -11.77 -4.44
C ASN A 73 -8.74 -11.85 -4.63
N ILE A 74 -8.27 -12.96 -5.22
CA ILE A 74 -6.85 -13.21 -5.52
C ILE A 74 -6.37 -12.20 -6.55
N ILE A 75 -5.18 -11.64 -6.34
CA ILE A 75 -4.56 -10.63 -7.22
C ILE A 75 -4.39 -11.17 -8.63
N THR A 76 -4.87 -10.41 -9.61
CA THR A 76 -4.68 -10.65 -11.05
C THR A 76 -4.31 -9.35 -11.75
N ASP A 77 -3.49 -9.44 -12.80
CA ASP A 77 -2.97 -8.25 -13.48
C ASP A 77 -4.08 -7.41 -14.12
N ASP A 78 -5.12 -8.03 -14.67
CA ASP A 78 -6.27 -7.33 -15.27
C ASP A 78 -7.13 -6.61 -14.22
N ILE A 79 -7.38 -7.23 -13.06
CA ILE A 79 -8.18 -6.61 -12.00
C ILE A 79 -7.40 -5.46 -11.37
N VAL A 80 -6.09 -5.62 -11.15
CA VAL A 80 -5.23 -4.53 -10.65
C VAL A 80 -5.17 -3.37 -11.63
N THR A 81 -5.08 -3.64 -12.94
CA THR A 81 -5.12 -2.60 -13.98
C THR A 81 -6.41 -1.80 -13.92
N LEU A 82 -7.57 -2.45 -13.78
CA LEU A 82 -8.85 -1.77 -13.55
C LEU A 82 -8.81 -0.96 -12.25
N GLY A 83 -8.29 -1.53 -11.17
CA GLY A 83 -8.16 -0.86 -9.88
C GLY A 83 -7.28 0.40 -9.94
N ARG A 84 -6.16 0.35 -10.69
CA ARG A 84 -5.31 1.51 -10.94
C ARG A 84 -6.08 2.63 -11.64
N VAL A 85 -6.86 2.31 -12.69
CA VAL A 85 -7.66 3.32 -13.39
C VAL A 85 -8.71 3.92 -12.45
N LEU A 86 -9.45 3.10 -11.70
CA LEU A 86 -10.43 3.59 -10.71
C LEU A 86 -9.78 4.48 -9.65
N PHE A 87 -8.59 4.13 -9.18
CA PHE A 87 -7.88 4.87 -8.13
C PHE A 87 -7.51 6.31 -8.55
N TYR A 88 -7.19 6.52 -9.83
CA TYR A 88 -6.83 7.82 -10.38
C TYR A 88 -8.00 8.59 -10.99
N ASP A 89 -9.16 7.93 -11.22
CA ASP A 89 -10.29 8.56 -11.89
C ASP A 89 -11.07 9.52 -10.98
N LYS A 90 -11.08 10.78 -11.31
CA LYS A 90 -11.86 11.81 -10.60
C LYS A 90 -13.38 11.61 -10.73
N ASN A 91 -13.86 10.81 -11.71
CA ASN A 91 -15.25 10.42 -11.78
C ASN A 91 -15.72 9.58 -10.57
N MET A 92 -14.80 9.11 -9.73
CA MET A 92 -15.10 8.43 -8.48
C MET A 92 -15.67 9.37 -7.39
N SER A 93 -15.64 10.69 -7.57
CA SER A 93 -16.27 11.68 -6.67
C SER A 93 -17.52 12.34 -7.27
N SER A 94 -18.38 12.85 -6.42
CA SER A 94 -19.69 13.42 -6.78
C SER A 94 -19.60 14.49 -7.88
N ASN A 95 -18.64 15.40 -7.77
CA ASN A 95 -18.42 16.54 -8.67
C ASN A 95 -17.26 16.38 -9.67
N ASN A 96 -16.63 15.20 -9.77
CA ASN A 96 -15.50 14.90 -10.66
C ASN A 96 -14.21 15.69 -10.35
N THR A 97 -13.97 16.08 -9.12
CA THR A 97 -12.77 16.84 -8.75
C THR A 97 -11.73 16.02 -8.00
N THR A 98 -12.16 14.94 -7.33
CA THR A 98 -11.34 14.17 -6.39
C THR A 98 -11.34 12.69 -6.78
N SER A 99 -10.17 12.07 -6.71
CA SER A 99 -9.95 10.63 -6.81
C SER A 99 -9.20 10.14 -5.57
N CYS A 100 -9.01 8.82 -5.42
CA CYS A 100 -8.18 8.29 -4.34
C CYS A 100 -6.75 8.90 -4.40
N ALA A 101 -6.20 9.04 -5.60
CA ALA A 101 -4.88 9.63 -5.84
C ALA A 101 -4.79 11.12 -5.47
N SER A 102 -5.92 11.82 -5.29
CA SER A 102 -5.89 13.23 -4.85
C SER A 102 -5.30 13.38 -3.43
N CYS A 103 -5.57 12.38 -2.57
CA CYS A 103 -5.07 12.30 -1.19
C CYS A 103 -3.95 11.26 -1.03
N HIS A 104 -3.91 10.23 -1.87
CA HIS A 104 -2.91 9.17 -1.82
C HIS A 104 -1.97 9.27 -3.03
N LYS A 105 -1.03 10.21 -2.97
CA LYS A 105 -0.11 10.54 -4.06
C LYS A 105 1.11 9.62 -4.04
N GLN A 106 1.44 9.03 -5.19
CA GLN A 106 2.56 8.09 -5.31
C GLN A 106 3.89 8.69 -4.82
N GLU A 107 4.19 9.94 -5.20
CA GLU A 107 5.43 10.63 -4.85
C GLU A 107 5.60 10.87 -3.34
N PHE A 108 4.50 10.80 -2.56
CA PHE A 108 4.52 10.87 -1.10
C PHE A 108 4.28 9.50 -0.44
N GLY A 109 4.66 8.39 -1.12
CA GLY A 109 4.47 7.04 -0.58
C GLY A 109 2.99 6.65 -0.43
N PHE A 110 2.12 7.16 -1.32
CA PHE A 110 0.66 7.01 -1.29
C PHE A 110 -0.01 7.65 -0.06
N SER A 111 0.57 8.74 0.43
CA SER A 111 -0.01 9.68 1.38
C SER A 111 -0.14 11.04 0.70
N ASP A 112 -0.31 12.13 1.45
CA ASP A 112 -0.12 13.48 0.96
C ASP A 112 0.78 14.30 1.92
N ASN A 113 1.05 15.56 1.58
CA ASN A 113 1.90 16.42 2.40
C ASN A 113 1.09 17.43 3.22
N ALA A 114 -0.17 17.13 3.50
CA ALA A 114 -1.08 17.96 4.28
C ALA A 114 -1.41 17.30 5.62
N SER A 115 -1.59 18.07 6.68
CA SER A 115 -2.05 17.54 7.96
C SER A 115 -3.42 16.90 7.85
N LYS A 116 -4.30 17.48 7.02
CA LYS A 116 -5.62 16.98 6.64
C LYS A 116 -5.82 17.24 5.16
N SER A 117 -6.22 16.22 4.42
CA SER A 117 -6.47 16.31 2.98
C SER A 117 -7.68 17.19 2.67
N ILE A 118 -7.79 17.64 1.42
CA ILE A 118 -8.93 18.43 0.95
C ILE A 118 -9.86 17.53 0.14
N GLY A 119 -11.11 17.43 0.61
CA GLY A 119 -12.16 16.66 -0.05
C GLY A 119 -12.76 17.36 -1.27
N PHE A 120 -13.79 16.72 -1.85
CA PHE A 120 -14.39 17.13 -3.13
C PHE A 120 -15.10 18.49 -3.09
N ASP A 121 -15.56 18.94 -1.93
CA ASP A 121 -16.23 20.23 -1.74
C ASP A 121 -15.29 21.33 -1.20
N GLY A 122 -14.00 21.02 -0.99
CA GLY A 122 -13.01 21.92 -0.42
C GLY A 122 -12.89 21.87 1.09
N SER A 123 -13.67 21.04 1.77
CA SER A 123 -13.56 20.79 3.22
C SER A 123 -12.37 19.90 3.54
N GLN A 124 -11.84 20.00 4.76
CA GLN A 124 -10.75 19.16 5.23
C GLN A 124 -11.24 17.83 5.79
N THR A 125 -10.50 16.75 5.51
CA THR A 125 -10.73 15.44 6.14
C THR A 125 -10.51 15.51 7.66
N PHE A 126 -11.11 14.55 8.37
CA PHE A 126 -11.03 14.54 9.84
C PHE A 126 -9.63 14.12 10.34
N ARG A 127 -8.98 13.18 9.64
CA ARG A 127 -7.67 12.63 10.01
C ARG A 127 -6.65 12.76 8.88
N ASN A 128 -5.38 12.60 9.24
CA ASN A 128 -4.27 12.55 8.30
C ASN A 128 -4.33 11.30 7.41
N THR A 129 -3.85 11.43 6.17
CA THR A 129 -3.85 10.36 5.17
C THR A 129 -2.65 9.44 5.37
N MET A 130 -2.91 8.14 5.62
CA MET A 130 -1.88 7.10 5.72
C MET A 130 -1.40 6.61 4.36
N GLY A 131 -0.10 6.29 4.25
CA GLY A 131 0.45 5.58 3.10
C GLY A 131 0.01 4.11 3.05
N PHE A 132 0.13 3.49 1.85
CA PHE A 132 -0.34 2.13 1.57
C PHE A 132 0.75 1.07 1.48
N ALA A 133 2.03 1.43 1.63
CA ALA A 133 3.12 0.48 1.43
C ALA A 133 2.93 -0.82 2.24
N ASN A 134 2.98 -1.96 1.54
CA ASN A 134 2.88 -3.30 2.11
C ASN A 134 1.59 -3.61 2.89
N VAL A 135 0.51 -2.88 2.63
CA VAL A 135 -0.79 -3.08 3.33
C VAL A 135 -1.34 -4.50 3.17
N GLY A 136 -0.99 -5.21 2.11
CA GLY A 136 -1.34 -6.62 1.88
C GLY A 136 -0.82 -7.58 2.95
N PHE A 137 0.21 -7.16 3.71
CA PHE A 137 0.79 -7.95 4.81
C PHE A 137 0.41 -7.42 6.21
N TYR A 138 -0.57 -6.52 6.30
CA TYR A 138 -1.08 -6.04 7.58
C TYR A 138 -2.03 -7.08 8.20
N GLY A 139 -1.51 -7.84 9.13
CA GLY A 139 -2.18 -9.05 9.67
C GLY A 139 -3.33 -8.80 10.65
N ALA A 140 -3.54 -7.56 11.11
CA ALA A 140 -4.69 -7.25 11.98
C ALA A 140 -6.01 -7.15 11.23
N GLU A 141 -5.96 -7.03 9.89
CA GLU A 141 -7.12 -6.95 8.99
C GLU A 141 -8.10 -5.79 9.32
N ASN A 142 -7.73 -4.86 10.20
CA ASN A 142 -8.55 -3.69 10.52
C ASN A 142 -7.89 -2.43 9.97
N PHE A 143 -8.65 -1.63 9.22
CA PHE A 143 -8.15 -0.48 8.48
C PHE A 143 -8.69 0.85 9.02
N PHE A 144 -8.10 1.96 8.58
CA PHE A 144 -8.17 3.31 9.14
C PHE A 144 -7.48 3.44 10.49
N TRP A 145 -7.26 4.68 10.94
CA TRP A 145 -6.65 4.99 12.23
C TRP A 145 -7.40 4.40 13.42
N ASP A 146 -8.73 4.25 13.31
CA ASP A 146 -9.63 3.77 14.35
C ASP A 146 -10.10 2.32 14.16
N HIS A 147 -9.55 1.60 13.18
CA HIS A 147 -9.91 0.21 12.89
C HIS A 147 -11.38 0.00 12.44
N ARG A 148 -12.05 1.05 11.92
CA ARG A 148 -13.49 0.97 11.57
C ARG A 148 -13.83 0.11 10.34
N ALA A 149 -12.87 -0.29 9.52
CA ALA A 149 -13.09 -1.21 8.40
C ALA A 149 -12.44 -2.56 8.68
N ALA A 150 -13.23 -3.65 8.53
CA ALA A 150 -12.80 -5.00 8.88
C ALA A 150 -11.88 -5.65 7.86
N ASN A 151 -11.85 -5.16 6.63
CA ASN A 151 -11.00 -5.63 5.53
C ASN A 151 -10.79 -4.50 4.53
N LEU A 152 -9.90 -4.71 3.55
CA LEU A 152 -9.58 -3.68 2.58
C LEU A 152 -10.72 -3.49 1.56
N GLU A 153 -11.48 -4.52 1.25
CA GLU A 153 -12.63 -4.46 0.36
C GLU A 153 -13.74 -3.54 0.90
N ASP A 154 -13.96 -3.54 2.21
CA ASP A 154 -14.88 -2.60 2.86
C ASP A 154 -14.26 -1.21 2.97
N GLN A 155 -12.95 -1.14 3.29
CA GLN A 155 -12.25 0.13 3.47
C GLN A 155 -12.33 1.02 2.23
N VAL A 156 -12.08 0.49 1.03
CA VAL A 156 -12.02 1.28 -0.21
C VAL A 156 -13.37 1.90 -0.61
N LEU A 157 -14.49 1.41 -0.08
CA LEU A 157 -15.82 1.94 -0.36
C LEU A 157 -16.25 3.06 0.62
N ILE A 158 -15.60 3.18 1.77
CA ILE A 158 -15.98 4.16 2.80
C ILE A 158 -15.68 5.60 2.37
N PRO A 159 -14.46 5.94 1.86
CA PRO A 159 -14.15 7.29 1.42
C PRO A 159 -15.05 7.79 0.28
N ILE A 160 -15.52 6.88 -0.58
CA ILE A 160 -16.42 7.20 -1.68
C ILE A 160 -17.76 7.74 -1.15
N GLN A 161 -18.22 7.20 -0.01
CA GLN A 161 -19.49 7.57 0.62
C GLN A 161 -19.34 8.68 1.66
N ASP A 162 -18.13 9.04 2.03
CA ASP A 162 -17.88 10.10 3.01
C ASP A 162 -18.27 11.47 2.44
N GLU A 163 -19.05 12.22 3.24
CA GLU A 163 -19.63 13.52 2.86
C GLU A 163 -18.57 14.60 2.62
N VAL A 164 -17.37 14.43 3.13
CA VAL A 164 -16.23 15.35 2.92
C VAL A 164 -15.29 14.84 1.83
N GLU A 165 -14.98 13.52 1.80
CA GLU A 165 -13.93 13.00 0.94
C GLU A 165 -14.36 12.92 -0.54
N MET A 166 -15.45 12.18 -0.88
CA MET A 166 -15.87 11.97 -2.28
C MET A 166 -17.39 12.16 -2.51
N GLY A 167 -18.24 12.11 -1.48
CA GLY A 167 -19.63 12.55 -1.47
C GLY A 167 -20.58 11.81 -2.37
N MET A 168 -20.40 10.50 -2.62
CA MET A 168 -21.19 9.72 -3.58
C MET A 168 -21.78 8.46 -2.94
N THR A 169 -23.05 8.19 -3.19
CA THR A 169 -23.62 6.88 -2.81
C THR A 169 -23.09 5.76 -3.73
N LEU A 170 -23.09 4.52 -3.24
CA LEU A 170 -22.63 3.37 -4.03
C LEU A 170 -23.51 3.11 -5.26
N ASN A 171 -24.79 3.48 -5.25
CA ASN A 171 -25.67 3.37 -6.42
C ASN A 171 -25.28 4.38 -7.50
N GLU A 172 -25.07 5.64 -7.12
CA GLU A 172 -24.58 6.69 -8.02
C GLU A 172 -23.22 6.31 -8.63
N LEU A 173 -22.31 5.74 -7.82
CA LEU A 173 -21.02 5.24 -8.28
C LEU A 173 -21.18 4.21 -9.42
N VAL A 174 -22.00 3.17 -9.19
CA VAL A 174 -22.23 2.11 -10.20
C VAL A 174 -22.85 2.68 -11.48
N GLU A 175 -23.83 3.54 -11.36
CA GLU A 175 -24.48 4.19 -12.52
C GLU A 175 -23.49 5.05 -13.29
N LYS A 176 -22.70 5.87 -12.59
CA LYS A 176 -21.74 6.79 -13.18
C LYS A 176 -20.60 6.05 -13.90
N ILE A 177 -19.93 5.12 -13.22
CA ILE A 177 -18.85 4.33 -13.81
C ILE A 177 -19.38 3.45 -14.96
N GLY A 178 -20.58 2.87 -14.81
CA GLY A 178 -21.23 2.07 -15.85
C GLY A 178 -21.61 2.85 -17.13
N ALA A 179 -21.82 4.16 -17.01
CA ALA A 179 -22.08 5.03 -18.15
C ALA A 179 -20.83 5.43 -18.95
N LEU A 180 -19.63 5.25 -18.39
CA LEU A 180 -18.36 5.61 -19.00
C LEU A 180 -17.86 4.48 -19.90
N ALA A 181 -18.00 4.62 -21.22
CA ALA A 181 -17.70 3.57 -22.19
C ALA A 181 -16.27 3.04 -22.13
N TYR A 182 -15.32 3.85 -21.69
CA TYR A 182 -13.93 3.47 -21.55
C TYR A 182 -13.68 2.42 -20.46
N TYR A 183 -14.61 2.20 -19.52
CA TYR A 183 -14.52 1.10 -18.56
C TYR A 183 -14.93 -0.26 -19.13
N ASN A 184 -15.67 -0.31 -20.24
CA ASN A 184 -16.17 -1.57 -20.80
C ASN A 184 -15.05 -2.61 -21.04
N PRO A 185 -13.95 -2.26 -21.75
CA PRO A 185 -12.88 -3.23 -21.96
C PRO A 185 -12.17 -3.62 -20.67
N LEU A 186 -12.00 -2.70 -19.71
CA LEU A 186 -11.37 -2.98 -18.42
C LEU A 186 -12.18 -3.98 -17.59
N PHE A 187 -13.50 -3.76 -17.44
CA PHE A 187 -14.38 -4.70 -16.74
C PHE A 187 -14.48 -6.04 -17.47
N LYS A 188 -14.49 -6.03 -18.81
CA LYS A 188 -14.52 -7.26 -19.60
C LYS A 188 -13.26 -8.10 -19.42
N ASN A 189 -12.07 -7.49 -19.38
CA ASN A 189 -10.81 -8.18 -19.14
C ASN A 189 -10.74 -8.69 -17.70
N ALA A 190 -11.08 -7.85 -16.73
CA ALA A 190 -11.02 -8.18 -15.31
C ALA A 190 -12.03 -9.26 -14.87
N PHE A 191 -13.26 -9.23 -15.39
CA PHE A 191 -14.38 -10.04 -14.91
C PHE A 191 -15.14 -10.82 -15.98
N GLY A 192 -14.67 -10.83 -17.23
CA GLY A 192 -15.27 -11.56 -18.35
C GLY A 192 -16.50 -10.89 -18.97
N ASN A 193 -17.02 -9.80 -18.41
CA ASN A 193 -18.13 -9.01 -18.95
C ASN A 193 -18.10 -7.56 -18.45
N ILE A 194 -18.89 -6.68 -19.08
CA ILE A 194 -18.88 -5.21 -18.84
C ILE A 194 -19.72 -4.76 -17.63
N GLN A 195 -20.31 -5.69 -16.86
CA GLN A 195 -21.17 -5.32 -15.74
C GLN A 195 -20.38 -4.63 -14.63
N VAL A 196 -20.79 -3.43 -14.24
CA VAL A 196 -20.27 -2.69 -13.10
C VAL A 196 -21.08 -3.01 -11.85
N THR A 197 -20.40 -3.31 -10.74
CA THR A 197 -21.03 -3.52 -9.41
C THR A 197 -20.11 -3.00 -8.31
N ASN A 198 -20.64 -2.68 -7.15
CA ASN A 198 -19.86 -2.27 -5.97
C ASN A 198 -18.81 -3.32 -5.58
N ASP A 199 -19.16 -4.61 -5.61
CA ASP A 199 -18.24 -5.72 -5.33
C ASP A 199 -17.05 -5.73 -6.30
N ARG A 200 -17.28 -5.51 -7.60
CA ARG A 200 -16.19 -5.47 -8.60
C ARG A 200 -15.31 -4.24 -8.47
N ILE A 201 -15.89 -3.08 -8.18
CA ILE A 201 -15.14 -1.85 -7.91
C ILE A 201 -14.28 -2.04 -6.66
N SER A 202 -14.88 -2.54 -5.59
CA SER A 202 -14.19 -2.84 -4.34
C SER A 202 -13.02 -3.81 -4.54
N LYS A 203 -13.26 -4.93 -5.23
CA LYS A 203 -12.22 -5.92 -5.56
C LYS A 203 -11.10 -5.33 -6.38
N ALA A 204 -11.38 -4.48 -7.34
CA ALA A 204 -10.38 -3.88 -8.20
C ALA A 204 -9.50 -2.88 -7.41
N LEU A 205 -10.12 -1.98 -6.65
CA LEU A 205 -9.39 -1.02 -5.82
C LEU A 205 -8.53 -1.72 -4.76
N SER A 206 -9.09 -2.71 -4.05
CA SER A 206 -8.36 -3.42 -3.01
C SER A 206 -7.20 -4.24 -3.56
N GLN A 207 -7.33 -4.85 -4.75
CA GLN A 207 -6.21 -5.53 -5.40
C GLN A 207 -5.11 -4.56 -5.82
N PHE A 208 -5.45 -3.37 -6.37
CA PHE A 208 -4.46 -2.35 -6.69
C PHE A 208 -3.69 -1.92 -5.43
N ILE A 209 -4.39 -1.59 -4.36
CA ILE A 209 -3.76 -1.16 -3.11
C ILE A 209 -2.90 -2.27 -2.51
N ARG A 210 -3.35 -3.54 -2.52
CA ARG A 210 -2.53 -4.69 -2.06
C ARG A 210 -1.28 -4.91 -2.90
N SER A 211 -1.29 -4.54 -4.18
CA SER A 211 -0.14 -4.71 -5.08
C SER A 211 0.97 -3.67 -4.85
N ILE A 212 0.75 -2.68 -3.98
CA ILE A 212 1.73 -1.62 -3.67
C ILE A 212 2.76 -2.17 -2.68
N TYR A 213 3.76 -2.86 -3.21
CA TYR A 213 4.85 -3.45 -2.43
C TYR A 213 6.08 -2.54 -2.43
N SER A 214 6.61 -2.27 -1.23
CA SER A 214 7.84 -1.52 -0.98
C SER A 214 8.89 -2.45 -0.39
N TYR A 215 9.95 -2.73 -1.13
CA TYR A 215 11.01 -3.67 -0.75
C TYR A 215 12.39 -3.36 -1.35
N ASN A 216 12.59 -2.18 -1.95
CA ASN A 216 13.84 -1.74 -2.56
C ASN A 216 14.44 -0.52 -1.84
N SER A 217 14.19 -0.39 -0.53
CA SER A 217 14.82 0.67 0.26
C SER A 217 16.26 0.34 0.62
N LYS A 218 17.03 1.34 1.06
CA LYS A 218 18.38 1.15 1.58
C LYS A 218 18.43 0.15 2.74
N TYR A 219 17.36 0.09 3.56
CA TYR A 219 17.19 -0.89 4.61
C TYR A 219 17.08 -2.31 4.05
N ASP A 220 16.31 -2.50 2.97
CA ASP A 220 16.12 -3.82 2.34
C ASP A 220 17.43 -4.37 1.79
N GLU A 221 18.26 -3.54 1.18
CA GLU A 221 19.62 -3.93 0.76
C GLU A 221 20.46 -4.39 1.95
N GLY A 222 20.39 -3.68 3.07
CA GLY A 222 21.15 -4.01 4.27
C GLY A 222 20.75 -5.34 4.90
N ILE A 223 19.44 -5.60 5.00
CA ILE A 223 18.94 -6.85 5.56
C ILE A 223 19.17 -8.03 4.61
N GLU A 224 19.13 -7.83 3.29
CA GLU A 224 19.47 -8.88 2.32
C GLU A 224 20.93 -9.32 2.40
N ILE A 225 21.86 -8.38 2.66
CA ILE A 225 23.29 -8.69 2.86
C ILE A 225 23.52 -9.46 4.16
N THR A 226 22.86 -9.07 5.25
CA THR A 226 23.20 -9.55 6.60
C THR A 226 22.28 -10.65 7.11
N ASN A 227 21.03 -10.67 6.65
CA ASN A 227 19.94 -11.53 7.14
C ASN A 227 19.73 -11.47 8.67
N ASP A 228 20.18 -10.39 9.31
CA ASP A 228 20.05 -10.16 10.76
C ASP A 228 19.93 -8.68 11.06
N ILE A 229 18.81 -8.27 11.68
CA ILE A 229 18.51 -6.86 12.02
C ILE A 229 19.41 -6.29 13.13
N PHE A 230 20.05 -7.14 13.92
CA PHE A 230 20.88 -6.73 15.07
C PHE A 230 22.36 -6.55 14.73
N VAL A 231 22.81 -6.98 13.53
CA VAL A 231 24.19 -6.76 13.09
C VAL A 231 24.35 -5.42 12.38
N TYR A 232 25.59 -4.97 12.27
CA TYR A 232 25.96 -3.78 11.51
C TYR A 232 25.65 -3.96 10.02
N PHE A 233 24.90 -3.05 9.41
CA PHE A 233 24.62 -3.06 7.98
C PHE A 233 25.77 -2.36 7.23
N PRO A 234 26.49 -3.06 6.35
CA PRO A 234 27.67 -2.48 5.70
C PRO A 234 27.37 -1.36 4.70
N ASN A 235 26.14 -1.28 4.19
CA ASN A 235 25.65 -0.21 3.32
C ASN A 235 25.16 1.03 4.08
N PHE A 236 25.06 0.96 5.43
CA PHE A 236 24.64 2.07 6.28
C PHE A 236 25.84 2.89 6.76
N THR A 237 25.63 4.18 6.96
CA THR A 237 26.57 5.01 7.72
C THR A 237 26.61 4.61 9.20
N ALA A 238 27.58 5.12 9.95
CA ALA A 238 27.64 4.89 11.40
C ALA A 238 26.41 5.46 12.11
N GLU A 239 25.91 6.62 11.65
CA GLU A 239 24.72 7.29 12.19
C GLU A 239 23.45 6.48 11.90
N GLU A 240 23.26 5.96 10.69
CA GLU A 240 22.12 5.11 10.34
C GLU A 240 22.14 3.78 11.11
N ASN A 241 23.31 3.18 11.33
CA ASN A 241 23.45 1.97 12.17
C ASN A 241 23.16 2.26 13.64
N LEU A 242 23.58 3.42 14.18
CA LEU A 242 23.23 3.85 15.53
C LEU A 242 21.70 3.95 15.66
N GLY A 243 21.03 4.61 14.72
CA GLY A 243 19.56 4.73 14.70
C GLY A 243 18.87 3.38 14.62
N LYS A 244 19.37 2.45 13.79
CA LYS A 244 18.88 1.07 13.69
C LYS A 244 19.01 0.32 15.02
N ASP A 245 20.13 0.46 15.72
CA ASP A 245 20.36 -0.18 17.00
C ASP A 245 19.44 0.40 18.11
N ILE A 246 19.14 1.71 18.06
CA ILE A 246 18.17 2.36 18.96
C ILE A 246 16.76 1.86 18.64
N PHE A 247 16.36 1.87 17.39
CA PHE A 247 15.04 1.40 16.92
C PHE A 247 14.75 -0.03 17.39
N ASN A 248 15.73 -0.92 17.22
CA ASN A 248 15.65 -2.33 17.60
C ASN A 248 15.84 -2.58 19.12
N GLY A 249 16.08 -1.53 19.91
CA GLY A 249 16.24 -1.65 21.36
C GLY A 249 17.55 -2.29 21.82
N LYS A 250 18.55 -2.39 20.95
CA LYS A 250 19.85 -3.00 21.27
C LYS A 250 20.61 -2.23 22.35
N LEU A 251 20.40 -0.92 22.45
CA LEU A 251 21.06 -0.05 23.43
C LEU A 251 20.25 0.09 24.73
N THR A 252 19.03 -0.46 24.79
CA THR A 252 18.19 -0.40 25.99
C THR A 252 18.11 -1.77 26.66
N PRO A 253 18.41 -1.88 27.96
CA PRO A 253 18.16 -3.12 28.69
C PRO A 253 16.68 -3.49 28.62
N ASN A 254 16.38 -4.67 28.08
CA ASN A 254 15.03 -5.26 27.91
C ASN A 254 14.20 -4.84 26.70
N ALA A 255 14.68 -4.01 25.79
CA ALA A 255 14.03 -3.61 24.51
C ALA A 255 12.55 -3.14 24.58
N ILE A 256 11.93 -3.16 25.75
CA ILE A 256 10.52 -2.80 25.99
C ILE A 256 10.34 -1.30 25.85
N GLY A 257 9.35 -0.90 25.06
CA GLY A 257 9.01 0.52 24.84
C GLY A 257 9.95 1.25 23.89
N THR A 258 10.73 0.51 23.09
CA THR A 258 11.43 1.03 21.89
C THR A 258 10.53 0.90 20.66
N CYS A 259 10.92 1.52 19.56
CA CYS A 259 10.11 1.59 18.34
C CYS A 259 9.69 0.20 17.84
N ILE A 260 10.59 -0.79 17.92
CA ILE A 260 10.32 -2.18 17.52
C ILE A 260 9.15 -2.82 18.29
N THR A 261 8.81 -2.32 19.48
CA THR A 261 7.72 -2.86 20.28
C THR A 261 6.37 -2.73 19.58
N CYS A 262 6.14 -1.62 18.88
CA CYS A 262 4.91 -1.34 18.12
C CYS A 262 5.10 -1.56 16.62
N HIS A 263 6.30 -1.29 16.11
CA HIS A 263 6.62 -1.38 14.69
C HIS A 263 7.35 -2.69 14.32
N LEU A 264 6.93 -3.80 14.95
CA LEU A 264 7.34 -5.14 14.54
C LEU A 264 6.59 -5.57 13.28
N PRO A 265 7.23 -6.36 12.41
CA PRO A 265 6.47 -7.16 11.48
C PRO A 265 5.71 -8.21 12.29
N ASN A 266 4.41 -8.00 12.40
CA ASN A 266 3.40 -8.98 12.79
C ASN A 266 3.54 -9.68 14.14
N ASN A 267 2.66 -9.28 15.07
CA ASN A 267 2.06 -10.12 16.12
C ASN A 267 2.94 -11.22 16.72
N VAL A 268 4.25 -10.99 16.84
CA VAL A 268 4.97 -11.72 17.87
C VAL A 268 4.52 -11.06 19.16
N PRO A 269 3.68 -11.68 20.00
CA PRO A 269 3.44 -11.16 21.31
C PRO A 269 4.82 -11.02 21.91
N LEU A 270 5.26 -9.80 22.22
CA LEU A 270 6.43 -9.59 23.06
C LEU A 270 6.05 -10.12 24.43
N HIS A 271 6.02 -11.44 24.55
CA HIS A 271 6.12 -12.05 25.87
C HIS A 271 7.47 -11.61 26.41
N PHE A 272 7.46 -10.81 27.44
CA PHE A 272 8.57 -10.12 28.08
C PHE A 272 9.82 -10.98 28.37
N ASN A 273 9.85 -12.24 27.97
CA ASN A 273 10.93 -13.21 28.16
C ASN A 273 11.20 -14.10 26.94
N GLN A 274 10.64 -13.80 25.76
CA GLN A 274 10.97 -14.54 24.53
C GLN A 274 11.95 -13.69 23.72
N PRO A 275 13.05 -14.27 23.23
CA PRO A 275 13.89 -13.59 22.26
C PRO A 275 13.06 -13.26 21.01
N ILE A 276 13.24 -12.05 20.46
CA ILE A 276 12.71 -11.71 19.13
C ILE A 276 13.29 -12.77 18.20
N PRO A 277 12.47 -13.43 17.35
CA PRO A 277 12.99 -14.45 16.44
C PRO A 277 14.15 -13.88 15.62
N ASP A 278 15.25 -14.62 15.54
CA ASP A 278 16.49 -14.20 14.86
C ASP A 278 16.29 -13.77 13.38
N ASN A 279 15.13 -14.06 12.81
CA ASN A 279 14.72 -13.76 11.45
C ASN A 279 13.44 -12.92 11.38
N ALA A 280 13.18 -12.04 12.35
CA ALA A 280 12.06 -11.09 12.27
C ALA A 280 12.35 -10.03 11.18
N ASN A 281 12.06 -10.36 9.92
CA ASN A 281 12.18 -9.43 8.82
C ASN A 281 11.16 -8.30 8.97
N GLN A 282 11.62 -7.07 9.11
CA GLN A 282 10.78 -5.88 9.26
C GLN A 282 10.25 -5.40 7.91
N VAL A 283 9.44 -6.24 7.23
CA VAL A 283 8.90 -5.92 5.91
C VAL A 283 7.86 -4.80 5.97
N ILE A 284 7.04 -4.75 7.03
CA ILE A 284 5.89 -3.85 7.12
C ILE A 284 6.15 -2.68 8.06
N PHE A 285 6.94 -2.88 9.14
CA PHE A 285 7.14 -1.89 10.21
C PHE A 285 5.82 -1.37 10.80
N SER A 286 4.85 -2.27 11.04
CA SER A 286 3.54 -1.98 11.62
C SER A 286 3.15 -3.06 12.62
N GLY A 287 2.47 -2.68 13.70
CA GLY A 287 1.88 -3.60 14.67
C GLY A 287 0.41 -3.86 14.38
N ALA A 288 -0.14 -4.93 14.96
CA ALA A 288 -1.55 -5.28 14.81
C ALA A 288 -2.46 -4.56 15.80
N GLU A 289 -1.97 -4.31 17.00
CA GLU A 289 -2.77 -3.68 18.06
C GLU A 289 -2.73 -2.16 17.94
N PRO A 290 -3.86 -1.47 18.25
CA PRO A 290 -3.86 -0.04 18.36
C PRO A 290 -3.22 0.41 19.67
N ASP A 291 -2.52 1.53 19.62
CA ASP A 291 -1.78 2.06 20.77
C ASP A 291 -2.16 3.50 21.11
N ASN A 292 -2.20 3.78 22.43
CA ASN A 292 -2.19 5.14 22.95
C ASN A 292 -0.75 5.51 23.29
N ILE A 293 -0.21 6.44 22.55
CA ILE A 293 1.19 6.90 22.65
C ILE A 293 1.35 8.19 23.44
N GLY A 294 0.31 8.63 24.13
CA GLY A 294 0.37 9.82 25.00
C GLY A 294 0.52 11.14 24.22
N LEU A 295 -0.23 11.31 23.11
CA LEU A 295 -0.29 12.58 22.38
C LEU A 295 -1.13 13.65 23.10
N ASP A 296 -2.14 13.23 23.83
CA ASP A 296 -3.05 14.06 24.61
C ASP A 296 -3.15 13.53 26.04
N ILE A 297 -3.56 14.36 26.95
CA ILE A 297 -3.79 13.99 28.36
C ILE A 297 -5.30 14.02 28.72
N ASP A 298 -6.09 14.79 27.99
CA ASP A 298 -7.52 14.97 28.23
C ASP A 298 -8.33 13.88 27.51
N LEU A 299 -9.37 13.40 28.19
CA LEU A 299 -10.38 12.46 27.63
C LEU A 299 -11.48 13.17 26.84
N ASN A 300 -11.56 14.50 26.91
CA ASN A 300 -12.55 15.31 26.20
C ASN A 300 -11.98 15.88 24.89
N VAL A 301 -11.08 15.15 24.24
CA VAL A 301 -10.59 15.50 22.91
C VAL A 301 -11.64 15.14 21.85
N GLU A 302 -11.54 15.79 20.69
CA GLU A 302 -12.46 15.58 19.57
C GLU A 302 -12.38 14.15 18.98
N ASP A 303 -11.23 13.49 19.11
CA ASP A 303 -10.96 12.18 18.54
C ASP A 303 -10.35 11.22 19.57
N ASN A 304 -11.12 10.24 19.99
CA ASN A 304 -10.68 9.20 20.92
C ASN A 304 -10.36 7.86 20.22
N GLY A 305 -10.25 7.85 18.90
CA GLY A 305 -9.79 6.71 18.11
C GLY A 305 -10.66 5.46 18.27
N VAL A 306 -9.99 4.30 18.41
CA VAL A 306 -10.65 2.99 18.54
C VAL A 306 -11.63 2.94 19.70
N GLY A 307 -11.27 3.54 20.82
CA GLY A 307 -12.11 3.51 22.04
C GLY A 307 -13.48 4.14 21.84
N GLU A 308 -13.54 5.23 21.08
CA GLU A 308 -14.81 5.89 20.75
C GLU A 308 -15.66 5.01 19.82
N LEU A 309 -15.05 4.44 18.79
CA LEU A 309 -15.72 3.55 17.84
C LEU A 309 -16.39 2.36 18.52
N VAL A 310 -15.70 1.70 19.44
CA VAL A 310 -16.18 0.47 20.10
C VAL A 310 -16.90 0.74 21.42
N GLY A 311 -16.97 2.00 21.90
CA GLY A 311 -17.59 2.38 23.16
C GLY A 311 -16.84 1.88 24.41
N ILE A 312 -15.52 1.67 24.32
CA ILE A 312 -14.69 1.17 25.42
C ILE A 312 -13.73 2.28 25.86
N THR A 313 -14.00 2.89 26.99
CA THR A 313 -13.25 4.03 27.52
C THR A 313 -11.77 3.72 27.75
N SER A 314 -11.41 2.48 28.14
CA SER A 314 -10.01 2.10 28.33
C SER A 314 -9.19 2.08 27.02
N LEU A 315 -9.84 2.18 25.86
CA LEU A 315 -9.20 2.30 24.55
C LEU A 315 -9.24 3.74 24.00
N TYR A 316 -9.61 4.73 24.78
CA TYR A 316 -9.58 6.14 24.36
C TYR A 316 -8.14 6.57 24.07
N GLY A 317 -7.96 7.28 22.94
CA GLY A 317 -6.66 7.70 22.44
C GLY A 317 -5.81 6.58 21.80
N HIS A 318 -6.39 5.37 21.60
CA HIS A 318 -5.72 4.30 20.88
C HIS A 318 -5.98 4.42 19.38
N PHE A 319 -4.91 4.42 18.61
CA PHE A 319 -4.93 4.48 17.16
C PHE A 319 -4.08 3.37 16.56
N LYS A 320 -4.40 3.00 15.31
CA LYS A 320 -3.62 2.05 14.53
C LYS A 320 -2.15 2.46 14.50
N THR A 321 -1.25 1.50 14.72
CA THR A 321 0.18 1.67 14.44
C THR A 321 0.41 1.63 12.93
N PRO A 322 0.78 2.75 12.27
CA PRO A 322 0.97 2.79 10.82
C PRO A 322 2.27 2.11 10.40
N SER A 323 2.38 1.73 9.11
CA SER A 323 3.66 1.32 8.53
C SER A 323 4.66 2.47 8.54
N LEU A 324 5.93 2.16 8.78
CA LEU A 324 7.03 3.12 8.65
C LEU A 324 7.69 3.08 7.25
N ARG A 325 7.23 2.23 6.34
CA ARG A 325 7.73 2.25 4.98
C ARG A 325 7.46 3.60 4.34
N ASN A 326 8.48 4.17 3.72
CA ASN A 326 8.45 5.49 3.10
C ASN A 326 8.14 6.65 4.06
N ILE A 327 8.32 6.43 5.38
CA ILE A 327 7.93 7.39 6.41
C ILE A 327 8.53 8.79 6.22
N ALA A 328 9.71 8.92 5.62
CA ALA A 328 10.32 10.21 5.33
C ALA A 328 9.54 11.06 4.29
N LEU A 329 8.62 10.43 3.54
CA LEU A 329 7.81 11.09 2.51
C LEU A 329 6.38 11.35 2.97
N THR A 330 5.90 10.68 4.02
CA THR A 330 4.49 10.66 4.43
C THR A 330 4.16 11.67 5.54
N GLY A 331 5.03 12.64 5.80
CA GLY A 331 4.72 13.73 6.72
C GLY A 331 3.62 14.67 6.19
N PRO A 332 2.90 15.37 7.11
CA PRO A 332 3.06 15.39 8.56
C PRO A 332 2.52 14.13 9.25
N TYR A 333 2.86 13.95 10.51
CA TYR A 333 2.73 12.69 11.24
C TYR A 333 1.63 12.73 12.30
N MET A 334 1.26 11.54 12.82
CA MET A 334 0.19 11.22 13.76
C MET A 334 -1.19 11.21 13.07
N HIS A 335 -2.20 10.71 13.79
CA HIS A 335 -3.56 10.58 13.25
C HIS A 335 -4.19 11.91 12.80
N ASP A 336 -3.74 13.02 13.35
CA ASP A 336 -4.21 14.37 13.06
C ASP A 336 -3.20 15.26 12.33
N GLY A 337 -2.00 14.72 12.01
CA GLY A 337 -0.97 15.45 11.29
C GLY A 337 -0.32 16.58 12.09
N ARG A 338 -0.33 16.54 13.43
CA ARG A 338 0.17 17.62 14.30
C ARG A 338 1.70 17.77 14.32
N LEU A 339 2.46 16.74 13.98
CA LEU A 339 3.91 16.78 13.95
C LEU A 339 4.41 16.87 12.50
N SER A 340 5.18 17.91 12.21
CA SER A 340 5.57 18.25 10.84
C SER A 340 6.80 17.49 10.36
N THR A 341 7.67 17.05 11.27
CA THR A 341 8.97 16.46 10.95
C THR A 341 9.24 15.16 11.71
N LEU A 342 10.14 14.31 11.19
CA LEU A 342 10.58 13.10 11.89
C LEU A 342 11.32 13.46 13.20
N GLU A 343 12.00 14.58 13.23
CA GLU A 343 12.66 15.11 14.41
C GLU A 343 11.64 15.38 15.52
N GLU A 344 10.48 15.96 15.20
CA GLU A 344 9.39 16.18 16.17
C GLU A 344 8.78 14.85 16.66
N VAL A 345 8.66 13.85 15.76
CA VAL A 345 8.21 12.49 16.15
C VAL A 345 9.17 11.83 17.10
N VAL A 346 10.48 11.88 16.82
CA VAL A 346 11.52 11.33 17.70
C VAL A 346 11.54 12.05 19.04
N GLU A 347 11.39 13.38 19.03
CA GLU A 347 11.32 14.19 20.25
C GLU A 347 10.08 13.84 21.10
N HIS A 348 8.92 13.53 20.48
CA HIS A 348 7.75 13.07 21.21
C HIS A 348 8.08 11.83 22.05
N TYR A 349 8.67 10.80 21.46
CA TYR A 349 9.04 9.58 22.18
C TYR A 349 10.23 9.79 23.12
N SER A 350 11.09 10.75 22.83
CA SER A 350 12.25 11.05 23.66
C SER A 350 11.86 11.70 24.99
N THR A 351 10.98 12.72 24.95
CA THR A 351 10.73 13.57 26.14
C THR A 351 9.29 14.05 26.32
N LYS A 352 8.38 13.84 25.33
CA LYS A 352 7.07 14.50 25.30
C LYS A 352 5.86 13.55 25.43
N VAL A 353 6.07 12.28 25.77
CA VAL A 353 4.96 11.35 26.03
C VAL A 353 4.18 11.83 27.25
N LEU A 354 2.87 12.08 27.09
CA LEU A 354 2.02 12.57 28.17
C LEU A 354 1.43 11.43 29.00
N ASP A 355 1.11 11.71 30.27
CA ASP A 355 0.52 10.74 31.20
C ASP A 355 -0.99 10.62 30.98
N HIS A 356 -1.37 10.02 29.85
CA HIS A 356 -2.77 9.75 29.56
C HIS A 356 -3.30 8.61 30.44
N PRO A 357 -4.54 8.69 31.02
CA PRO A 357 -5.08 7.64 31.87
C PRO A 357 -5.06 6.24 31.27
N TYR A 358 -5.19 6.14 29.95
CA TYR A 358 -5.19 4.88 29.18
C TYR A 358 -3.95 4.74 28.29
N LEU A 359 -2.82 5.35 28.68
CA LEU A 359 -1.54 5.18 28.00
C LEU A 359 -1.19 3.69 27.90
N SER A 360 -0.78 3.23 26.71
CA SER A 360 -0.44 1.82 26.47
C SER A 360 0.65 1.32 27.45
N ALA A 361 0.53 0.07 27.88
CA ALA A 361 1.38 -0.49 28.92
C ALA A 361 2.88 -0.43 28.60
N HIS A 362 3.25 -0.65 27.32
CA HIS A 362 4.64 -0.57 26.87
C HIS A 362 5.14 0.88 26.72
N MET A 363 4.25 1.86 26.76
CA MET A 363 4.59 3.28 26.85
C MET A 363 4.79 3.73 28.30
N LYS A 364 4.71 2.82 29.29
CA LYS A 364 4.95 3.09 30.71
C LYS A 364 6.27 2.49 31.18
N ASN A 365 6.92 3.15 32.15
CA ASN A 365 8.07 2.63 32.85
C ASN A 365 7.65 1.66 33.98
N GLY A 366 8.63 1.08 34.70
CA GLY A 366 8.36 0.15 35.82
C GLY A 366 7.61 0.76 37.00
N ALA A 367 7.52 2.08 37.13
CA ALA A 367 6.73 2.80 38.12
C ALA A 367 5.30 3.10 37.64
N GLY A 368 4.95 2.81 36.39
CA GLY A 368 3.67 3.10 35.79
C GLY A 368 3.53 4.50 35.16
N GLU A 369 4.61 5.29 35.16
CA GLU A 369 4.69 6.64 34.60
C GLU A 369 5.01 6.58 33.09
N PRO A 370 4.76 7.66 32.31
CA PRO A 370 5.17 7.74 30.92
C PRO A 370 6.65 7.40 30.72
N ARG A 371 6.92 6.58 29.74
CA ARG A 371 8.28 6.23 29.35
C ARG A 371 8.83 7.29 28.42
N HIS A 372 9.94 7.89 28.78
CA HIS A 372 10.74 8.79 27.95
C HIS A 372 12.04 8.09 27.56
N LEU A 373 12.39 8.08 26.28
CA LEU A 373 13.64 7.45 25.82
C LEU A 373 14.87 8.29 26.22
N ASN A 374 14.68 9.61 26.44
CA ASN A 374 15.72 10.56 26.82
C ASN A 374 16.96 10.49 25.92
N LEU A 375 16.73 10.47 24.61
CA LEU A 375 17.78 10.35 23.60
C LEU A 375 18.69 11.60 23.62
N SER A 376 19.98 11.38 23.47
CA SER A 376 20.92 12.46 23.19
C SER A 376 20.67 13.04 21.79
N PRO A 377 21.19 14.24 21.47
CA PRO A 377 21.08 14.82 20.15
C PRO A 377 21.64 13.91 19.03
N GLU A 378 22.75 13.20 19.31
CA GLU A 378 23.36 12.24 18.38
C GLU A 378 22.45 11.01 18.17
N GLU A 379 21.87 10.46 19.22
CA GLU A 379 20.94 9.33 19.15
C GLU A 379 19.65 9.70 18.41
N SER A 380 19.11 10.90 18.66
CA SER A 380 17.93 11.42 17.94
C SER A 380 18.20 11.60 16.45
N ALA A 381 19.35 12.17 16.08
CA ALA A 381 19.76 12.32 14.69
C ALA A 381 19.96 10.94 14.03
N GLY A 382 20.59 10.00 14.72
CA GLY A 382 20.76 8.63 14.26
C GLY A 382 19.42 7.94 13.98
N LEU A 383 18.45 8.06 14.88
CA LEU A 383 17.13 7.46 14.71
C LEU A 383 16.39 8.05 13.50
N VAL A 384 16.45 9.38 13.29
CA VAL A 384 15.92 10.05 12.10
C VAL A 384 16.64 9.56 10.84
N ALA A 385 17.96 9.44 10.87
CA ALA A 385 18.75 8.92 9.74
C ALA A 385 18.32 7.49 9.38
N PHE A 386 18.12 6.63 10.38
CA PHE A 386 17.60 5.27 10.16
C PHE A 386 16.19 5.28 9.52
N LEU A 387 15.25 6.07 10.04
CA LEU A 387 13.89 6.15 9.48
C LEU A 387 13.90 6.56 8.00
N LYS A 388 14.82 7.43 7.60
CA LYS A 388 15.01 7.84 6.20
C LYS A 388 15.49 6.69 5.30
N THR A 389 16.16 5.67 5.85
CA THR A 389 16.58 4.48 5.07
C THR A 389 15.44 3.56 4.65
N LEU A 390 14.24 3.75 5.19
CA LEU A 390 13.03 3.01 4.84
C LEU A 390 12.31 3.53 3.58
N THR A 391 12.89 4.52 2.90
CA THR A 391 12.35 5.09 1.67
C THR A 391 12.72 4.23 0.46
N ASP A 392 11.70 3.83 -0.29
CA ASP A 392 11.79 3.08 -1.54
C ASP A 392 11.55 4.03 -2.72
N TYR A 393 12.64 4.51 -3.30
CA TYR A 393 12.59 5.48 -4.40
C TYR A 393 12.12 4.85 -5.71
N ASP A 394 12.25 3.52 -5.87
CA ASP A 394 11.73 2.80 -7.03
C ASP A 394 10.20 2.80 -7.01
N LEU A 395 9.59 2.49 -5.87
CA LEU A 395 8.13 2.47 -5.72
C LEU A 395 7.48 3.81 -6.07
N ILE A 396 8.04 4.92 -5.59
CA ILE A 396 7.44 6.24 -5.77
C ILE A 396 7.57 6.80 -7.19
N SER A 397 8.35 6.14 -8.04
CA SER A 397 8.56 6.49 -9.46
C SER A 397 8.19 5.37 -10.44
N ASP A 398 7.74 4.21 -9.97
CA ASP A 398 7.37 3.08 -10.82
C ASP A 398 6.10 3.39 -11.63
N GLU A 399 6.24 3.39 -12.96
CA GLU A 399 5.16 3.69 -13.91
C GLU A 399 3.93 2.79 -13.72
N LYS A 400 4.10 1.55 -13.29
CA LYS A 400 2.98 0.63 -13.07
C LYS A 400 2.00 1.09 -11.98
N PHE A 401 2.42 2.01 -11.11
CA PHE A 401 1.59 2.61 -10.06
C PHE A 401 1.21 4.07 -10.32
N SER A 402 1.71 4.69 -11.42
CA SER A 402 1.45 6.09 -11.76
C SER A 402 0.05 6.31 -12.32
N ASP A 403 -0.32 7.59 -12.49
CA ASP A 403 -1.58 7.99 -13.15
C ASP A 403 -1.61 7.45 -14.59
N PRO A 404 -2.61 6.63 -14.97
CA PRO A 404 -2.73 6.11 -16.31
C PRO A 404 -3.45 7.06 -17.28
N PHE A 405 -4.06 8.14 -16.80
CA PHE A 405 -4.82 9.05 -17.66
C PHE A 405 -3.89 9.91 -18.52
N ILE A 406 -4.34 10.19 -19.75
CA ILE A 406 -3.67 11.13 -20.65
C ILE A 406 -4.13 12.53 -20.28
N GLU A 407 -3.17 13.46 -20.06
CA GLU A 407 -3.44 14.89 -19.77
C GLU A 407 -4.05 15.64 -20.98
#